data_60ba26112ba19118a9f5c3a67fb76366
#
_entry.id   60ba26112ba19118a9f5c3a67fb76366
#
_cell.length_a   1.000
_cell.length_b   1.000
_cell.length_c   1.000
_cell.angle_alpha   90.00
_cell.angle_beta   90.00
_cell.angle_gamma   90.00
#
_symmetry.space_group_name_H-M   'P 1'
#
loop_
_entity.id
_entity.type
_entity.pdbx_description
1 polymer ?
#
loop_
_entity_poly.entity_id
_entity_poly.type
_entity_poly.pdbx_seq_one_letter_code
_entity_poly.pdbx_strand_id
1 'polypeptide(L)'
;MYCSVHRPVNTPGVSDNKGSCLQLVEYLSKESNDERPYFDTFFSQNLDFVSGNEVLHSIDNNHKTLKRKDDKFYMLSVNPSQRELMHVIKKVTGKTNVHEFSELSKDEQENVICELKNYARHCMDEYARNFYRDKIKGGNDLVWYGRVETERHYKGDAEEVKKWYCKMRR
;
A
#
# COMPACT_ATOMS: atom_id res chain seq x y z
N MET A 1 13.09 -6.16 -3.42
CA MET A 1 11.85 -5.83 -2.68
C MET A 1 12.18 -5.50 -1.24
N TYR A 2 11.55 -4.46 -0.73
CA TYR A 2 11.61 -4.10 0.68
C TYR A 2 10.19 -4.09 1.23
N CYS A 3 9.93 -4.90 2.26
CA CYS A 3 8.65 -4.93 2.95
C CYS A 3 8.87 -4.48 4.40
N SER A 4 8.09 -3.54 4.88
CA SER A 4 8.21 -2.99 6.22
C SER A 4 6.84 -2.98 6.90
N VAL A 5 6.79 -3.53 8.10
CA VAL A 5 5.64 -3.42 9.00
C VAL A 5 5.84 -2.19 9.86
N HIS A 6 4.95 -1.22 9.72
CA HIS A 6 4.99 -0.02 10.54
C HIS A 6 4.41 -0.31 11.91
N ARG A 7 5.25 -0.16 12.93
CA ARG A 7 4.81 -0.28 14.32
C ARG A 7 4.02 0.95 14.72
N PRO A 8 2.98 0.80 15.56
CA PRO A 8 2.29 1.94 16.14
C PRO A 8 3.28 2.85 16.88
N VAL A 9 3.23 4.13 16.59
CA VAL A 9 4.09 5.11 17.28
C VAL A 9 3.35 5.56 18.53
N ASN A 10 3.87 5.22 19.71
CA ASN A 10 3.34 5.67 21.00
C ASN A 10 3.77 7.12 21.31
N THR A 11 3.51 8.05 20.38
CA THR A 11 3.80 9.47 20.59
C THR A 11 2.49 10.18 20.93
N PRO A 12 2.43 10.99 21.98
CA PRO A 12 1.24 11.78 22.29
C PRO A 12 0.81 12.63 21.09
N GLY A 13 -0.46 12.49 20.68
CA GLY A 13 -1.03 13.22 19.54
C GLY A 13 -0.91 12.53 18.18
N VAL A 14 -0.26 11.38 18.08
CA VAL A 14 -0.25 10.52 16.89
C VAL A 14 -1.28 9.41 17.06
N SER A 15 -2.07 9.14 16.00
CA SER A 15 -3.06 8.05 16.06
C SER A 15 -2.36 6.72 16.34
N ASP A 16 -2.81 6.05 17.38
CA ASP A 16 -2.40 4.68 17.67
C ASP A 16 -3.29 3.69 16.88
N ASN A 17 -2.82 2.45 16.77
CA ASN A 17 -3.56 1.38 16.07
C ASN A 17 -4.64 0.74 16.96
N LYS A 18 -5.03 1.37 18.07
CA LYS A 18 -5.99 0.84 19.06
C LYS A 18 -7.40 1.34 18.84
N GLY A 19 -7.52 2.49 18.17
CA GLY A 19 -8.80 3.10 17.81
C GLY A 19 -9.34 2.62 16.46
N SER A 20 -10.05 3.51 15.78
CA SER A 20 -10.51 3.34 14.40
C SER A 20 -9.36 3.57 13.41
N CYS A 21 -9.40 2.87 12.28
CA CYS A 21 -8.45 3.09 11.18
C CYS A 21 -8.79 4.34 10.32
N LEU A 22 -9.80 5.11 10.70
CA LEU A 22 -10.29 6.28 9.95
C LEU A 22 -9.16 7.23 9.51
N GLN A 23 -8.29 7.63 10.44
CA GLN A 23 -7.22 8.57 10.13
C GLN A 23 -6.22 8.02 9.10
N LEU A 24 -5.94 6.71 9.14
CA LEU A 24 -5.07 6.06 8.15
C LEU A 24 -5.77 6.01 6.78
N VAL A 25 -7.06 5.66 6.74
CA VAL A 25 -7.84 5.63 5.50
C VAL A 25 -7.94 7.02 4.90
N GLU A 26 -8.24 8.05 5.71
CA GLU A 26 -8.27 9.44 5.26
C GLU A 26 -6.90 9.92 4.76
N TYR A 27 -5.81 9.58 5.45
CA TYR A 27 -4.46 9.91 5.02
C TYR A 27 -4.16 9.31 3.64
N LEU A 28 -4.41 8.02 3.49
CA LEU A 28 -4.21 7.33 2.21
C LEU A 28 -5.16 7.83 1.11
N SER A 29 -6.35 8.33 1.45
CA SER A 29 -7.31 8.87 0.49
C SER A 29 -7.03 10.32 0.06
N LYS A 30 -6.33 11.11 0.88
CA LYS A 30 -6.01 12.53 0.58
C LYS A 30 -5.08 12.73 -0.62
N GLU A 31 -4.34 11.71 -0.99
CA GLU A 31 -3.46 11.74 -2.15
C GLU A 31 -4.19 11.35 -3.46
N SER A 32 -5.53 11.16 -3.39
CA SER A 32 -6.32 10.87 -4.58
C SER A 32 -6.45 12.09 -5.48
N ASN A 33 -6.12 11.88 -6.74
CA ASN A 33 -6.30 12.87 -7.78
C ASN A 33 -7.65 12.60 -8.45
N ASP A 34 -8.60 13.54 -8.35
CA ASP A 34 -9.96 13.39 -8.91
C ASP A 34 -9.97 13.05 -10.42
N GLU A 35 -8.86 13.31 -11.11
CA GLU A 35 -8.69 12.99 -12.53
C GLU A 35 -8.40 11.50 -12.82
N ARG A 36 -8.13 10.67 -11.77
CA ARG A 36 -7.72 9.26 -11.93
C ARG A 36 -8.43 8.32 -10.96
N PRO A 37 -9.75 8.18 -11.02
CA PRO A 37 -10.52 7.40 -10.03
C PRO A 37 -10.11 5.92 -9.97
N TYR A 38 -9.60 5.34 -11.06
CA TYR A 38 -9.14 3.94 -11.09
C TYR A 38 -7.85 3.69 -10.31
N PHE A 39 -6.99 4.69 -10.20
CA PHE A 39 -5.69 4.56 -9.54
C PHE A 39 -5.79 4.76 -8.04
N ASP A 40 -6.82 5.45 -7.58
CA ASP A 40 -6.95 5.98 -6.24
C ASP A 40 -7.88 5.17 -5.32
N THR A 41 -8.30 3.99 -5.77
CA THR A 41 -9.13 3.09 -4.97
C THR A 41 -8.30 2.07 -4.19
N PHE A 42 -8.84 1.63 -3.07
CA PHE A 42 -8.29 0.48 -2.38
C PHE A 42 -8.59 -0.81 -3.14
N PHE A 43 -7.81 -1.84 -2.88
CA PHE A 43 -8.00 -3.19 -3.38
C PHE A 43 -7.78 -4.21 -2.26
N SER A 44 -8.23 -5.42 -2.46
CA SER A 44 -8.03 -6.53 -1.53
C SER A 44 -7.52 -7.77 -2.25
N GLN A 45 -7.49 -8.91 -1.57
CA GLN A 45 -7.13 -10.18 -2.19
C GLN A 45 -8.00 -10.51 -3.40
N ASN A 46 -9.29 -10.19 -3.35
CA ASN A 46 -10.27 -10.62 -4.33
C ASN A 46 -10.94 -9.47 -5.10
N LEU A 47 -10.75 -8.23 -4.67
CA LEU A 47 -11.41 -7.05 -5.25
C LEU A 47 -10.36 -6.04 -5.71
N ASP A 48 -10.53 -5.53 -6.92
CA ASP A 48 -9.66 -4.48 -7.48
C ASP A 48 -10.07 -3.06 -7.05
N PHE A 49 -11.33 -2.92 -6.61
CA PHE A 49 -11.91 -1.64 -6.24
C PHE A 49 -12.68 -1.79 -4.94
N VAL A 50 -12.26 -1.06 -3.91
CA VAL A 50 -12.90 -1.00 -2.60
C VAL A 50 -12.91 0.45 -2.15
N SER A 51 -14.05 0.94 -1.71
CA SER A 51 -14.16 2.31 -1.19
C SER A 51 -13.50 2.45 0.19
N GLY A 52 -13.03 3.66 0.52
CA GLY A 52 -12.48 3.94 1.85
C GLY A 52 -13.45 3.62 2.99
N ASN A 53 -14.76 3.84 2.78
CA ASN A 53 -15.79 3.50 3.77
C ASN A 53 -15.90 1.99 3.99
N GLU A 54 -15.83 1.19 2.95
CA GLU A 54 -15.83 -0.28 3.07
C GLU A 54 -14.59 -0.77 3.80
N VAL A 55 -13.40 -0.19 3.50
CA VAL A 55 -12.16 -0.49 4.21
C VAL A 55 -12.32 -0.17 5.70
N LEU A 56 -12.79 1.03 6.02
CA LEU A 56 -13.02 1.48 7.39
C LEU A 56 -13.93 0.52 8.15
N HIS A 57 -15.12 0.24 7.59
CA HIS A 57 -16.09 -0.65 8.23
C HIS A 57 -15.55 -2.07 8.41
N SER A 58 -14.85 -2.60 7.42
CA SER A 58 -14.31 -3.96 7.48
C SER A 58 -13.21 -4.10 8.53
N ILE A 59 -12.28 -3.15 8.60
CA ILE A 59 -11.18 -3.19 9.56
C ILE A 59 -11.71 -2.92 10.97
N ASP A 60 -12.52 -1.88 11.16
CA ASP A 60 -13.03 -1.50 12.48
C ASP A 60 -13.95 -2.57 13.08
N ASN A 61 -14.68 -3.32 12.26
CA ASN A 61 -15.52 -4.44 12.72
C ASN A 61 -14.78 -5.76 12.92
N ASN A 62 -13.53 -5.87 12.47
CA ASN A 62 -12.73 -7.10 12.60
C ASN A 62 -12.00 -7.24 13.94
N HIS A 63 -12.45 -6.57 14.98
CA HIS A 63 -11.76 -6.59 16.27
C HIS A 63 -12.07 -7.82 17.15
N LYS A 64 -13.10 -8.62 16.83
CA LYS A 64 -13.46 -9.89 17.52
C LYS A 64 -13.22 -9.86 19.04
N THR A 65 -12.18 -10.54 19.50
CA THR A 65 -11.80 -10.67 20.91
C THR A 65 -10.77 -9.62 21.39
N LEU A 66 -10.34 -8.72 20.50
CA LEU A 66 -9.36 -7.68 20.86
C LEU A 66 -9.96 -6.70 21.87
N LYS A 67 -9.15 -6.35 22.87
CA LYS A 67 -9.50 -5.39 23.91
C LYS A 67 -9.19 -3.96 23.45
N ARG A 68 -9.71 -2.97 24.16
CA ARG A 68 -9.50 -1.55 23.86
C ARG A 68 -8.02 -1.15 23.75
N LYS A 69 -7.14 -1.81 24.49
CA LYS A 69 -5.69 -1.54 24.53
C LYS A 69 -4.86 -2.32 23.52
N ASP A 70 -5.48 -3.25 22.80
CA ASP A 70 -4.79 -4.09 21.82
C ASP A 70 -4.73 -3.38 20.47
N ASP A 71 -3.64 -3.59 19.72
CA ASP A 71 -3.52 -3.08 18.36
C ASP A 71 -4.47 -3.83 17.45
N LYS A 72 -5.27 -3.10 16.66
CA LYS A 72 -6.34 -3.65 15.83
C LYS A 72 -5.96 -3.77 14.37
N PHE A 73 -5.04 -2.97 13.90
CA PHE A 73 -4.56 -2.98 12.52
C PHE A 73 -3.08 -2.61 12.46
N TYR A 74 -2.46 -2.97 11.36
CA TYR A 74 -1.07 -2.65 11.06
C TYR A 74 -0.98 -2.11 9.63
N MET A 75 -0.07 -1.19 9.39
CA MET A 75 0.27 -0.73 8.07
C MET A 75 1.50 -1.47 7.57
N LEU A 76 1.41 -2.04 6.36
CA LEU A 76 2.53 -2.61 5.64
C LEU A 76 2.85 -1.73 4.43
N SER A 77 4.15 -1.47 4.22
CA SER A 77 4.63 -0.90 2.97
C SER A 77 5.37 -1.97 2.18
N VAL A 78 4.96 -2.16 0.94
CA VAL A 78 5.61 -3.05 -0.02
C VAL A 78 6.24 -2.18 -1.10
N ASN A 79 7.56 -2.08 -1.09
CA ASN A 79 8.31 -1.23 -2.03
C ASN A 79 9.12 -2.13 -2.97
N PRO A 80 8.69 -2.30 -4.23
CA PRO A 80 9.52 -2.96 -5.23
C PRO A 80 10.79 -2.15 -5.47
N SER A 81 11.90 -2.83 -5.69
CA SER A 81 13.13 -2.18 -6.14
C SER A 81 12.93 -1.61 -7.55
N GLN A 82 13.76 -0.65 -7.92
CA GLN A 82 13.72 -0.09 -9.28
C GLN A 82 13.85 -1.20 -10.36
N ARG A 83 14.68 -2.21 -10.12
CA ARG A 83 14.84 -3.34 -11.03
C ARG A 83 13.56 -4.18 -11.16
N GLU A 84 12.85 -4.41 -10.06
CA GLU A 84 11.58 -5.15 -10.04
C GLU A 84 10.50 -4.34 -10.74
N LEU A 85 10.43 -3.03 -10.49
CA LEU A 85 9.48 -2.14 -11.15
C LEU A 85 9.72 -2.11 -12.67
N MET A 86 10.97 -1.98 -13.11
CA MET A 86 11.33 -2.05 -14.53
C MET A 86 10.97 -3.40 -15.15
N HIS A 87 11.10 -4.49 -14.39
CA HIS A 87 10.68 -5.81 -14.86
C HIS A 87 9.16 -5.89 -15.06
N VAL A 88 8.37 -5.34 -14.14
CA VAL A 88 6.91 -5.24 -14.27
C VAL A 88 6.52 -4.41 -15.49
N ILE A 89 7.11 -3.22 -15.65
CA ILE A 89 6.85 -2.34 -16.79
C ILE A 89 7.16 -3.07 -18.11
N LYS A 90 8.35 -3.68 -18.22
CA LYS A 90 8.75 -4.44 -19.41
C LYS A 90 7.80 -5.60 -19.71
N LYS A 91 7.40 -6.36 -18.69
CA LYS A 91 6.46 -7.49 -18.83
C LYS A 91 5.13 -7.05 -19.42
N VAL A 92 4.62 -5.91 -18.96
CA VAL A 92 3.28 -5.42 -19.29
C VAL A 92 3.27 -4.63 -20.60
N THR A 93 4.26 -3.76 -20.81
CA THR A 93 4.27 -2.79 -21.93
C THR A 93 5.27 -3.15 -23.05
N GLY A 94 6.20 -4.07 -22.79
CA GLY A 94 7.33 -4.36 -23.70
C GLY A 94 8.44 -3.30 -23.69
N LYS A 95 8.24 -2.16 -23.01
CA LYS A 95 9.18 -1.03 -22.97
C LYS A 95 10.31 -1.29 -21.97
N THR A 96 11.53 -0.86 -22.32
CA THR A 96 12.71 -1.04 -21.46
C THR A 96 13.33 0.26 -20.97
N ASN A 97 12.99 1.38 -21.60
CA ASN A 97 13.56 2.71 -21.32
C ASN A 97 12.49 3.68 -20.82
N VAL A 98 11.82 3.31 -19.74
CA VAL A 98 10.83 4.16 -19.07
C VAL A 98 11.49 4.70 -17.80
N HIS A 99 11.59 6.02 -17.69
CA HIS A 99 12.21 6.69 -16.54
C HIS A 99 11.17 7.18 -15.55
N GLU A 100 10.00 7.58 -16.04
CA GLU A 100 8.89 8.08 -15.23
C GLU A 100 7.58 7.37 -15.60
N PHE A 101 6.74 7.17 -14.61
CA PHE A 101 5.43 6.51 -14.81
C PHE A 101 4.53 7.31 -15.76
N SER A 102 4.69 8.63 -15.79
CA SER A 102 3.98 9.56 -16.68
C SER A 102 4.28 9.37 -18.18
N GLU A 103 5.39 8.73 -18.53
CA GLU A 103 5.74 8.41 -19.92
C GLU A 103 4.90 7.27 -20.53
N LEU A 104 4.19 6.55 -19.69
CA LEU A 104 3.29 5.47 -20.11
C LEU A 104 1.93 6.04 -20.55
N SER A 105 1.32 5.46 -21.57
CA SER A 105 -0.07 5.74 -21.91
C SER A 105 -1.01 5.38 -20.75
N LYS A 106 -2.23 5.93 -20.73
CA LYS A 106 -3.21 5.62 -19.66
C LYS A 106 -3.47 4.11 -19.55
N ASP A 107 -3.67 3.44 -20.65
CA ASP A 107 -3.91 1.99 -20.68
C ASP A 107 -2.70 1.21 -20.17
N GLU A 108 -1.49 1.62 -20.52
CA GLU A 108 -0.25 1.01 -20.01
C GLU A 108 -0.10 1.24 -18.50
N GLN A 109 -0.42 2.44 -18.01
CA GLN A 109 -0.42 2.76 -16.59
C GLN A 109 -1.40 1.85 -15.82
N GLU A 110 -2.63 1.69 -16.32
CA GLU A 110 -3.64 0.80 -15.73
C GLU A 110 -3.15 -0.64 -15.66
N ASN A 111 -2.59 -1.16 -16.75
CA ASN A 111 -2.05 -2.51 -16.80
C ASN A 111 -0.88 -2.71 -15.82
N VAL A 112 0.01 -1.73 -15.70
CA VAL A 112 1.12 -1.78 -14.71
C VAL A 112 0.58 -1.77 -13.28
N ILE A 113 -0.44 -0.94 -12.99
CA ILE A 113 -1.05 -0.92 -11.65
C ILE A 113 -1.76 -2.25 -11.35
N CYS A 114 -2.45 -2.83 -12.32
CA CYS A 114 -3.06 -4.15 -12.16
C CYS A 114 -2.01 -5.21 -11.80
N GLU A 115 -0.86 -5.21 -12.47
CA GLU A 115 0.24 -6.12 -12.15
C GLU A 115 0.87 -5.84 -10.78
N LEU A 116 0.97 -4.57 -10.37
CA LEU A 116 1.43 -4.21 -9.02
C LEU A 116 0.44 -4.65 -7.93
N LYS A 117 -0.86 -4.58 -8.18
CA LYS A 117 -1.88 -5.16 -7.29
C LYS A 117 -1.70 -6.68 -7.15
N ASN A 118 -1.47 -7.39 -8.26
CA ASN A 118 -1.20 -8.82 -8.24
C ASN A 118 0.09 -9.15 -7.47
N TYR A 119 1.11 -8.35 -7.67
CA TYR A 119 2.37 -8.48 -6.91
C TYR A 119 2.14 -8.30 -5.40
N ALA A 120 1.34 -7.31 -5.00
CA ALA A 120 0.98 -7.12 -3.60
C ALA A 120 0.18 -8.30 -3.02
N ARG A 121 -0.75 -8.88 -3.81
CA ARG A 121 -1.50 -10.08 -3.42
C ARG A 121 -0.58 -11.26 -3.15
N HIS A 122 0.42 -11.50 -4.00
CA HIS A 122 1.43 -12.52 -3.75
C HIS A 122 2.25 -12.25 -2.49
N CYS A 123 2.61 -10.99 -2.26
CA CYS A 123 3.28 -10.61 -1.01
C CYS A 123 2.42 -10.91 0.23
N MET A 124 1.11 -10.66 0.15
CA MET A 124 0.19 -10.96 1.25
C MET A 124 -0.05 -12.47 1.44
N ASP A 125 -0.02 -13.26 0.38
CA ASP A 125 -0.04 -14.71 0.47
C ASP A 125 1.21 -15.24 1.21
N GLU A 126 2.39 -14.77 0.83
CA GLU A 126 3.64 -15.15 1.50
C GLU A 126 3.68 -14.64 2.95
N TYR A 127 3.18 -13.43 3.20
CA TYR A 127 3.05 -12.90 4.55
C TYR A 127 2.14 -13.78 5.41
N ALA A 128 0.98 -14.19 4.88
CA ALA A 128 0.02 -15.04 5.58
C ALA A 128 0.62 -16.41 5.94
N ARG A 129 1.40 -17.02 5.04
CA ARG A 129 2.08 -18.31 5.29
C ARG A 129 3.08 -18.28 6.44
N ASN A 130 3.56 -17.11 6.83
CA ASN A 130 4.45 -16.93 7.97
C ASN A 130 3.70 -16.87 9.33
N PHE A 131 2.38 -16.85 9.34
CA PHE A 131 1.62 -17.05 10.56
C PHE A 131 1.58 -18.54 10.91
N TYR A 132 2.21 -18.95 11.98
CA TYR A 132 2.17 -20.33 12.50
C TYR A 132 0.81 -20.66 13.12
N ARG A 133 -0.26 -20.56 12.32
CA ARG A 133 -1.63 -20.85 12.72
C ARG A 133 -2.31 -21.66 11.63
N ASP A 134 -2.86 -22.82 11.99
CA ASP A 134 -3.50 -23.76 11.06
C ASP A 134 -4.62 -23.16 10.21
N LYS A 135 -5.23 -22.08 10.68
CA LYS A 135 -6.34 -21.41 10.01
C LYS A 135 -5.92 -20.32 9.00
N ILE A 136 -4.64 -19.95 8.96
CA ILE A 136 -4.12 -18.92 8.06
C ILE A 136 -3.18 -19.58 7.07
N LYS A 137 -3.62 -19.72 5.81
CA LYS A 137 -2.89 -20.40 4.73
C LYS A 137 -2.54 -19.48 3.57
N GLY A 138 -3.23 -18.35 3.44
CA GLY A 138 -3.01 -17.38 2.37
C GLY A 138 -3.65 -16.04 2.68
N GLY A 139 -3.48 -15.08 1.78
CA GLY A 139 -3.99 -13.72 1.92
C GLY A 139 -5.51 -13.64 2.08
N ASN A 140 -6.24 -14.63 1.59
CA ASN A 140 -7.71 -14.73 1.77
C ASN A 140 -8.13 -14.93 3.23
N ASP A 141 -7.26 -15.46 4.06
CA ASP A 141 -7.55 -15.69 5.48
C ASP A 141 -7.27 -14.46 6.35
N LEU A 142 -6.74 -13.41 5.74
CA LEU A 142 -6.46 -12.12 6.36
C LEU A 142 -7.48 -11.07 5.90
N VAL A 143 -7.84 -10.15 6.79
CA VAL A 143 -8.54 -8.92 6.41
C VAL A 143 -7.48 -7.87 6.12
N TRP A 144 -7.29 -7.55 4.86
CA TRP A 144 -6.32 -6.56 4.42
C TRP A 144 -6.80 -5.79 3.19
N TYR A 145 -6.33 -4.58 3.09
CA TYR A 145 -6.59 -3.69 1.97
C TYR A 145 -5.29 -2.99 1.59
N GLY A 146 -5.06 -2.83 0.32
CA GLY A 146 -3.89 -2.14 -0.22
C GLY A 146 -4.29 -0.95 -1.08
N ARG A 147 -3.33 -0.06 -1.31
CA ARG A 147 -3.42 1.02 -2.28
C ARG A 147 -2.06 1.12 -2.98
N VAL A 148 -2.07 1.35 -4.28
CA VAL A 148 -0.85 1.60 -5.05
C VAL A 148 -0.63 3.11 -5.08
N GLU A 149 0.52 3.55 -4.58
CA GLU A 149 0.97 4.95 -4.67
C GLU A 149 1.97 5.05 -5.81
N THR A 150 1.67 5.83 -6.83
CA THR A 150 2.55 6.07 -8.00
C THR A 150 3.36 7.35 -7.87
N GLU A 151 2.87 8.30 -7.08
CA GLU A 151 3.52 9.61 -6.85
C GLU A 151 3.48 9.94 -5.36
N ARG A 152 4.58 10.42 -4.83
CA ARG A 152 4.63 10.99 -3.48
C ARG A 152 4.78 12.49 -3.57
N HIS A 153 3.75 13.21 -3.16
CA HIS A 153 3.85 14.65 -2.94
C HIS A 153 4.48 14.91 -1.56
N TYR A 154 5.78 15.17 -1.53
CA TYR A 154 6.42 15.63 -0.30
C TYR A 154 6.03 17.09 -0.04
N LYS A 155 5.37 17.35 1.08
CA LYS A 155 5.20 18.70 1.62
C LYS A 155 6.54 19.13 2.25
N GLY A 156 7.47 19.62 1.45
CA GLY A 156 8.75 20.13 1.92
C GLY A 156 9.47 20.88 0.79
N ASP A 157 10.38 21.78 1.17
CA ASP A 157 11.22 22.48 0.20
C ASP A 157 12.02 21.50 -0.64
N ALA A 158 12.07 21.73 -1.95
CA ALA A 158 12.75 20.86 -2.91
C ALA A 158 14.24 20.61 -2.54
N GLU A 159 14.87 21.51 -1.77
CA GLU A 159 16.22 21.32 -1.23
C GLU A 159 16.32 20.33 -0.09
N GLU A 160 15.30 20.24 0.79
CA GLU A 160 15.27 19.25 1.86
C GLU A 160 15.06 17.84 1.32
N VAL A 161 14.23 17.70 0.30
CA VAL A 161 14.01 16.43 -0.41
C VAL A 161 15.30 15.94 -1.07
N LYS A 162 16.04 16.81 -1.73
CA LYS A 162 17.37 16.47 -2.29
C LYS A 162 18.37 16.01 -1.24
N LYS A 163 18.40 16.66 -0.06
CA LYS A 163 19.27 16.25 1.06
C LYS A 163 18.93 14.88 1.61
N TRP A 164 17.64 14.51 1.63
CA TRP A 164 17.18 13.20 2.07
C TRP A 164 17.57 12.09 1.08
N TYR A 165 17.40 12.30 -0.22
CA TYR A 165 17.84 11.38 -1.27
C TYR A 165 19.36 11.17 -1.29
N CYS A 166 20.14 12.21 -1.03
CA CYS A 166 21.60 12.09 -0.94
C CYS A 166 22.08 11.33 0.31
N LYS A 167 21.32 11.33 1.40
CA LYS A 167 21.64 10.53 2.61
C LYS A 167 21.36 9.03 2.47
N MET A 168 20.43 8.64 1.60
CA MET A 168 20.12 7.23 1.34
C MET A 168 21.03 6.56 0.30
N ARG A 169 21.89 7.32 -0.39
CA ARG A 169 22.82 6.81 -1.40
C ARG A 169 24.26 6.57 -0.88
N ARG A 170 24.48 6.67 0.45
CA ARG A 170 25.80 6.37 1.04
C ARG A 170 25.76 5.10 1.84
#